data_72b0a6d0f334e4904ea981c5d5fd325d
#
_entry.id   72b0a6d0f334e4904ea981c5d5fd325d
#
_cell.length_a   1.000
_cell.length_b   1.000
_cell.length_c   1.000
_cell.angle_alpha   90.00
_cell.angle_beta   90.00
_cell.angle_gamma   90.00
#
_symmetry.space_group_name_H-M   'P 1'
#
loop_
_entity.id
_entity.type
_entity.pdbx_description
1 polymer ?
#
loop_
_entity_poly.entity_id
_entity_poly.type
_entity_poly.pdbx_seq_one_letter_code
_entity_poly.pdbx_strand_id
1 'polypeptide(L)'
;MRCFCISDDPDVLTGMRLAGIDGVAASTKREVDMAISRARADSGVAVLIVTEGCYELSRERLDELKLSAARPLVNVVSDSRTASSGSDSIMRLINEAIGIKF
;
A
#
# COMPACT_ATOMS: atom_id res chain seq x y z
N MET A 1 4.36 14.08 -5.22
CA MET A 1 3.34 13.22 -4.61
C MET A 1 3.48 11.81 -5.18
N ARG A 2 3.72 10.85 -4.33
CA ARG A 2 3.95 9.47 -4.75
C ARG A 2 3.13 8.49 -3.93
N CYS A 3 2.90 7.31 -4.50
CA CYS A 3 2.32 6.19 -3.79
C CYS A 3 3.43 5.19 -3.45
N PHE A 4 3.27 4.49 -2.35
CA PHE A 4 4.21 3.46 -1.93
C PHE A 4 3.42 2.23 -1.50
N CYS A 5 3.87 1.05 -1.93
CA CYS A 5 3.15 -0.20 -1.68
C CYS A 5 3.91 -1.12 -0.74
N ILE A 6 3.22 -1.70 0.22
CA ILE A 6 3.77 -2.74 1.09
C ILE A 6 2.97 -3.99 0.86
N SER A 7 3.61 -5.06 0.43
CA SER A 7 2.94 -6.31 0.10
C SER A 7 3.84 -7.50 0.33
N ASP A 8 3.25 -8.63 0.68
CA ASP A 8 3.95 -9.91 0.72
C ASP A 8 3.73 -10.69 -0.58
N ASP A 9 2.93 -10.16 -1.49
CA ASP A 9 2.60 -10.82 -2.75
C ASP A 9 3.41 -10.20 -3.90
N PRO A 10 4.32 -10.96 -4.51
CA PRO A 10 5.14 -10.43 -5.60
C PRO A 10 4.33 -10.01 -6.82
N ASP A 11 3.17 -10.61 -7.05
CA ASP A 11 2.32 -10.22 -8.18
C ASP A 11 1.76 -8.82 -7.98
N VAL A 12 1.36 -8.50 -6.75
CA VAL A 12 0.90 -7.16 -6.41
C VAL A 12 2.00 -6.13 -6.62
N LEU A 13 3.20 -6.45 -6.14
CA LEU A 13 4.35 -5.56 -6.29
C LEU A 13 4.72 -5.34 -7.74
N THR A 14 4.65 -6.39 -8.55
CA THR A 14 4.92 -6.29 -9.98
C THR A 14 3.88 -5.39 -10.66
N GLY A 15 2.60 -5.59 -10.34
CA GLY A 15 1.54 -4.77 -10.89
C GLY A 15 1.69 -3.30 -10.53
N MET A 16 2.03 -3.02 -9.28
CA MET A 16 2.26 -1.65 -8.83
C MET A 16 3.43 -1.01 -9.54
N ARG A 17 4.51 -1.75 -9.71
CA ARG A 17 5.70 -1.24 -10.41
C ARG A 17 5.39 -0.91 -11.86
N LEU A 18 4.59 -1.73 -12.52
CA LEU A 18 4.17 -1.46 -13.89
C LEU A 18 3.33 -0.18 -13.99
N ALA A 19 2.64 0.16 -12.92
CA ALA A 19 1.87 1.40 -12.84
C ALA A 19 2.71 2.60 -12.37
N GLY A 20 4.01 2.39 -12.13
CA GLY A 20 4.89 3.47 -11.67
C GLY A 20 4.88 3.68 -10.17
N ILE A 21 4.44 2.69 -9.40
CA ILE A 21 4.37 2.79 -7.95
C ILE A 21 5.49 1.94 -7.34
N ASP A 22 6.32 2.58 -6.54
CA ASP A 22 7.37 1.87 -5.80
C ASP A 22 6.76 1.05 -4.69
N GLY A 23 7.39 -0.07 -4.38
CA GLY A 23 6.92 -0.94 -3.33
C GLY A 23 8.04 -1.73 -2.70
N VAL A 24 7.71 -2.38 -1.60
CA VAL A 24 8.64 -3.22 -0.87
C VAL A 24 7.93 -4.50 -0.44
N ALA A 25 8.67 -5.61 -0.51
CA ALA A 25 8.18 -6.89 -0.02
C ALA A 25 8.33 -6.93 1.50
N ALA A 26 7.27 -7.34 2.18
CA ALA A 26 7.28 -7.48 3.63
C ALA A 26 6.36 -8.63 4.00
N SER A 27 6.90 -9.63 4.68
CA SER A 27 6.14 -10.82 5.08
C SER A 27 6.10 -11.02 6.59
N THR A 28 6.76 -10.17 7.35
CA THR A 28 6.73 -10.22 8.81
C THR A 28 6.34 -8.86 9.37
N LYS A 29 5.86 -8.86 10.61
CA LYS A 29 5.51 -7.62 11.30
C LYS A 29 6.67 -6.63 11.31
N ARG A 30 7.87 -7.13 11.58
CA ARG A 30 9.06 -6.29 11.61
C ARG A 30 9.31 -5.61 10.28
N GLU A 31 9.20 -6.36 9.20
CA GLU A 31 9.40 -5.83 7.87
C GLU A 31 8.35 -4.79 7.50
N VAL A 32 7.10 -5.06 7.88
CA VAL A 32 6.01 -4.11 7.64
C VAL A 32 6.25 -2.83 8.45
N ASP A 33 6.62 -2.95 9.72
CA ASP A 33 6.89 -1.80 10.57
C ASP A 33 8.03 -0.94 10.01
N MET A 34 9.08 -1.59 9.53
CA MET A 34 10.21 -0.88 8.92
C MET A 34 9.77 -0.14 7.65
N ALA A 35 8.95 -0.79 6.84
CA ALA A 35 8.44 -0.18 5.61
C ALA A 35 7.54 1.03 5.91
N ILE A 36 6.71 0.93 6.94
CA ILE A 36 5.86 2.03 7.38
C ILE A 36 6.71 3.21 7.82
N SER A 37 7.74 2.95 8.64
CA SER A 37 8.63 4.00 9.12
C SER A 37 9.35 4.69 7.96
N ARG A 38 9.79 3.91 6.99
CA ARG A 38 10.46 4.44 5.80
C ARG A 38 9.52 5.32 4.98
N ALA A 39 8.28 4.89 4.80
CA ALA A 39 7.29 5.67 4.06
C ALA A 39 6.96 6.98 4.78
N ARG A 40 6.86 6.94 6.09
CA ARG A 40 6.58 8.14 6.89
C ARG A 40 7.73 9.14 6.86
N ALA A 41 8.94 8.65 6.78
CA ALA A 41 10.12 9.51 6.72
C ALA A 41 10.25 10.23 5.37
N ASP A 42 9.62 9.71 4.34
CA ASP A 42 9.67 10.27 3.00
C ASP A 42 8.48 11.21 2.79
N SER A 43 8.73 12.50 2.81
CA SER A 43 7.68 13.51 2.65
C SER A 43 7.02 13.48 1.27
N GLY A 44 7.64 12.83 0.30
CA GLY A 44 7.07 12.70 -1.04
C GLY A 44 6.00 11.62 -1.15
N VAL A 45 5.91 10.72 -0.15
CA VAL A 45 4.90 9.67 -0.16
C VAL A 45 3.59 10.22 0.39
N ALA A 46 2.59 10.29 -0.46
CA ALA A 46 1.27 10.80 -0.09
C ALA A 46 0.29 9.69 0.22
N VAL A 47 0.44 8.52 -0.41
CA VAL A 47 -0.47 7.39 -0.25
C VAL A 47 0.34 6.13 0.03
N LEU A 48 -0.06 5.40 1.05
CA LEU A 48 0.54 4.11 1.40
C LEU A 48 -0.48 3.02 1.10
N ILE A 49 -0.14 2.14 0.17
CA ILE A 49 -1.00 1.03 -0.23
C ILE A 49 -0.49 -0.22 0.47
N VAL A 50 -1.35 -0.89 1.21
CA VAL A 50 -0.98 -2.07 2.00
C VAL A 50 -1.95 -3.20 1.67
N THR A 51 -1.42 -4.38 1.37
CA THR A 51 -2.28 -5.55 1.17
C THR A 51 -2.86 -6.02 2.50
N GLU A 52 -3.96 -6.74 2.45
CA GLU A 52 -4.64 -7.21 3.66
C GLU A 52 -3.72 -8.04 4.56
N GLY A 53 -2.90 -8.90 3.97
CA GLY A 53 -1.96 -9.70 4.75
C GLY A 53 -0.98 -8.86 5.54
N CYS A 54 -0.43 -7.82 4.90
CA CYS A 54 0.50 -6.92 5.58
C CYS A 54 -0.21 -6.02 6.59
N TYR A 55 -1.44 -5.62 6.30
CA TYR A 55 -2.25 -4.84 7.23
C TYR A 55 -2.44 -5.61 8.54
N GLU A 56 -2.78 -6.89 8.47
CA GLU A 56 -2.97 -7.72 9.65
C GLU A 56 -1.70 -7.85 10.51
N LEU A 57 -0.54 -7.83 9.87
CA LEU A 57 0.73 -7.93 10.58
C LEU A 57 1.03 -6.71 11.44
N SER A 58 0.61 -5.53 11.03
CA SER A 58 0.86 -4.29 11.75
C SER A 58 -0.40 -3.45 11.88
N ARG A 59 -1.50 -4.10 12.22
CA ARG A 59 -2.81 -3.49 12.27
C ARG A 59 -2.85 -2.24 13.16
N GLU A 60 -2.28 -2.34 14.36
CA GLU A 60 -2.31 -1.23 15.31
C GLU A 60 -1.62 0.00 14.76
N ARG A 61 -0.46 -0.18 14.17
CA ARG A 61 0.30 0.94 13.59
C ARG A 61 -0.42 1.58 12.43
N LEU A 62 -0.99 0.76 11.58
CA LEU A 62 -1.70 1.27 10.40
C LEU A 62 -3.02 1.94 10.78
N ASP A 63 -3.73 1.41 11.77
CA ASP A 63 -4.94 2.04 12.26
C ASP A 63 -4.63 3.39 12.90
N GLU A 64 -3.55 3.47 13.65
CA GLU A 64 -3.07 4.70 14.23
C GLU A 64 -2.78 5.75 13.16
N LEU A 65 -2.14 5.33 12.08
CA LEU A 65 -1.86 6.20 10.94
C LEU A 65 -3.12 6.69 10.27
N LYS A 66 -4.10 5.83 10.10
CA LYS A 66 -5.39 6.19 9.53
C LYS A 66 -6.10 7.27 10.36
N LEU A 67 -6.01 7.15 11.67
CA LEU A 67 -6.70 8.07 12.58
C LEU A 67 -5.97 9.40 12.74
N SER A 68 -4.68 9.43 12.47
CA SER A 68 -3.87 10.61 12.73
C SER A 68 -4.05 11.74 11.71
N ALA A 69 -4.72 11.48 10.61
CA ALA A 69 -4.90 12.42 9.50
C ALA A 69 -3.58 12.94 8.92
N ALA A 70 -2.46 12.36 9.33
CA ALA A 70 -1.15 12.72 8.80
C ALA A 70 -0.87 11.92 7.54
N ARG A 71 0.09 12.41 6.76
CA ARG A 71 0.54 11.64 5.61
C ARG A 71 1.46 10.50 6.05
N PRO A 72 1.52 9.40 5.35
CA PRO A 72 0.74 9.09 4.14
C PRO A 72 -0.68 8.60 4.46
N LEU A 73 -1.56 8.76 3.50
CA LEU A 73 -2.91 8.22 3.57
C LEU A 73 -2.84 6.72 3.34
N VAL A 74 -3.45 5.94 4.23
CA VAL A 74 -3.37 4.47 4.17
C VAL A 74 -4.57 3.90 3.43
N ASN A 75 -4.31 3.05 2.44
CA ASN A 75 -5.32 2.28 1.74
C ASN A 75 -4.99 0.80 1.82
N VAL A 76 -5.96 0.01 2.26
CA VAL A 76 -5.80 -1.44 2.34
C VAL A 76 -6.48 -2.08 1.13
N VAL A 77 -5.74 -2.93 0.43
CA VAL A 77 -6.25 -3.59 -0.77
C VAL A 77 -6.19 -5.10 -0.59
N SER A 78 -7.10 -5.80 -1.27
CA SER A 78 -7.08 -7.25 -1.29
C SER A 78 -5.86 -7.72 -2.08
N ASP A 79 -5.20 -8.79 -1.62
CA ASP A 79 -4.10 -9.32 -2.40
C ASP A 79 -4.66 -10.19 -3.55
N SER A 80 -3.79 -10.45 -4.54
CA SER A 80 -4.20 -11.15 -5.76
C SER A 80 -4.65 -12.58 -5.52
N ARG A 81 -4.29 -13.17 -4.38
CA ARG A 81 -4.64 -14.54 -4.06
C ARG A 81 -6.09 -14.69 -3.60
N THR A 82 -6.67 -13.64 -3.06
CA THR A 82 -8.02 -13.66 -2.54
C THR A 82 -9.05 -13.12 -3.52
N ALA A 83 -8.62 -12.37 -4.50
CA ALA A 83 -9.50 -11.77 -5.50
C ALA A 83 -9.28 -12.40 -6.85
N SER A 84 -10.34 -12.93 -7.45
CA SER A 84 -10.25 -13.53 -8.78
C SER A 84 -9.87 -12.51 -9.85
N SER A 85 -10.09 -11.23 -9.57
CA SER A 85 -9.73 -10.13 -10.47
C SER A 85 -8.83 -9.14 -9.74
N GLY A 86 -7.82 -9.66 -9.05
CA GLY A 86 -6.94 -8.84 -8.24
C GLY A 86 -6.29 -7.71 -8.99
N SER A 87 -5.83 -7.96 -10.23
CA SER A 87 -5.20 -6.92 -11.03
C SER A 87 -6.19 -5.82 -11.40
N ASP A 88 -7.44 -6.18 -11.68
CA ASP A 88 -8.48 -5.19 -11.98
C ASP A 88 -8.79 -4.33 -10.76
N SER A 89 -8.84 -4.94 -9.57
CA SER A 89 -9.07 -4.21 -8.33
C SER A 89 -7.95 -3.22 -8.06
N ILE A 90 -6.72 -3.64 -8.29
CA ILE A 90 -5.55 -2.78 -8.11
C ILE A 90 -5.58 -1.62 -9.08
N MET A 91 -5.87 -1.90 -10.34
CA MET A 91 -5.97 -0.85 -11.37
C MET A 91 -7.08 0.13 -11.05
N ARG A 92 -8.19 -0.36 -10.54
CA ARG A 92 -9.30 0.51 -10.12
C ARG A 92 -8.87 1.44 -8.99
N LEU A 93 -8.18 0.90 -8.00
CA LEU A 93 -7.67 1.70 -6.89
C LEU A 93 -6.71 2.77 -7.37
N ILE A 94 -5.80 2.41 -8.25
CA ILE A 94 -4.84 3.35 -8.83
C ILE A 94 -5.58 4.46 -9.58
N ASN A 95 -6.58 4.10 -10.37
CA ASN A 95 -7.36 5.08 -11.12
C ASN A 95 -8.12 6.01 -10.20
N GLU A 96 -8.68 5.50 -9.11
CA GLU A 96 -9.35 6.34 -8.11
C GLU A 96 -8.37 7.30 -7.43
N ALA A 97 -7.21 6.81 -7.06
CA ALA A 97 -6.21 7.62 -6.36
C ALA A 97 -5.60 8.69 -7.26
N ILE A 98 -5.42 8.36 -8.54
CA ILE A 98 -4.77 9.27 -9.49
C ILE A 98 -5.81 10.05 -10.27
N GLY A 99 -6.92 9.42 -10.60
CA GLY A 99 -7.92 9.96 -11.49
C GLY A 99 -8.92 10.89 -10.86
N ILE A 100 -8.92 11.04 -9.56
CA ILE A 100 -9.86 11.94 -8.86
C ILE A 100 -9.76 13.36 -9.41
N LYS A 101 -8.60 13.75 -9.78
CA LYS A 101 -8.35 15.09 -10.32
C LYS A 101 -8.92 15.30 -11.72
N PHE A 102 -9.33 14.25 -12.34
CA PHE A 102 -9.90 14.33 -13.67
C PHE A 102 -11.42 14.41 -13.63
#